data_c325707fbb8a568a913cff5b56f754bc
#
_entry.id   c325707fbb8a568a913cff5b56f754bc
#
_cell.length_a   1.000
_cell.length_b   1.000
_cell.length_c   1.000
_cell.angle_alpha   90.00
_cell.angle_beta   90.00
_cell.angle_gamma   90.00
#
_symmetry.space_group_name_H-M   'P 1'
#
loop_
_entity.id
_entity.type
_entity.pdbx_description
1 polymer ?
#
loop_
_entity_poly.entity_id
_entity_poly.type
_entity_poly.pdbx_seq_one_letter_code
_entity_poly.pdbx_strand_id
1 'polypeptide(L)'
;GIAHAKFVAALLDYVAQKDYEIRGLRYYLSRNDTDIAFSCNIIEPEKRTVPFFIEGKRFTMHPAFGFIASNSRRHRLTFYSGWSDPAGRAAFVGAKKVGPRYTTHAEGKEELQAALERWDDMMSDSLEIMNSLRTMRLSNRKIDFILIEAANERLSPWGRMARVLQKIQSYEGIITGWDLVMEFSKTVIMNPPIKQMNQLLGFAELILSEKCRIKFTRRPKIDDIG
;
A
#
# COMPACT_ATOMS: atom_id res chain seq x y z
N GLY A 1 -4.65 0.54 26.55
CA GLY A 1 -4.76 1.87 25.99
C GLY A 1 -3.50 2.72 26.08
N ILE A 2 -2.75 2.63 27.18
CA ILE A 2 -1.56 3.49 27.40
C ILE A 2 -0.42 3.20 26.43
N ALA A 3 -0.26 1.97 26.00
CA ALA A 3 0.82 1.58 25.11
C ALA A 3 0.66 2.15 23.70
N HIS A 4 -0.54 2.15 23.19
CA HIS A 4 -0.81 2.63 21.82
C HIS A 4 -0.59 4.15 21.72
N ALA A 5 -0.95 4.90 22.74
CA ALA A 5 -0.68 6.33 22.81
C ALA A 5 0.83 6.64 22.76
N LYS A 6 1.67 5.80 23.39
CA LYS A 6 3.13 5.96 23.35
C LYS A 6 3.72 5.76 21.95
N PHE A 7 3.17 4.84 21.17
CA PHE A 7 3.57 4.66 19.76
C PHE A 7 3.25 5.89 18.93
N VAL A 8 2.02 6.39 19.05
CA VAL A 8 1.59 7.59 18.32
C VAL A 8 2.44 8.78 18.74
N ALA A 9 2.67 8.98 20.06
CA ALA A 9 3.51 10.05 20.57
C ALA A 9 4.94 9.97 20.02
N ALA A 10 5.57 8.79 20.02
CA ALA A 10 6.92 8.62 19.49
C ALA A 10 7.01 8.93 17.99
N LEU A 11 5.98 8.60 17.20
CA LEU A 11 5.92 8.99 15.80
C LEU A 11 5.77 10.51 15.64
N LEU A 12 4.89 11.13 16.42
CA LEU A 12 4.69 12.59 16.38
C LEU A 12 5.96 13.34 16.78
N ASP A 13 6.66 12.86 17.82
CA ASP A 13 7.93 13.42 18.25
C ASP A 13 9.00 13.32 17.16
N TYR A 14 9.10 12.16 16.50
CA TYR A 14 10.04 11.96 15.40
C TYR A 14 9.75 12.91 14.22
N VAL A 15 8.50 13.01 13.84
CA VAL A 15 8.05 13.87 12.73
C VAL A 15 8.33 15.34 13.06
N ALA A 16 8.05 15.76 14.30
CA ALA A 16 8.35 17.11 14.76
C ALA A 16 9.85 17.42 14.77
N GLN A 17 10.71 16.46 15.21
CA GLN A 17 12.17 16.62 15.17
C GLN A 17 12.74 16.78 13.77
N LYS A 18 12.05 16.25 12.76
CA LYS A 18 12.46 16.32 11.35
C LYS A 18 11.82 17.47 10.59
N ASP A 19 11.02 18.28 11.24
CA ASP A 19 10.23 19.36 10.61
C ASP A 19 9.31 18.84 9.49
N TYR A 20 8.75 17.64 9.69
CA TYR A 20 7.80 17.04 8.77
C TYR A 20 6.37 17.39 9.19
N GLU A 21 5.47 17.52 8.22
CA GLU A 21 4.05 17.72 8.47
C GLU A 21 3.30 16.37 8.32
N ILE A 22 2.35 16.11 9.22
CA ILE A 22 1.44 14.96 9.11
C ILE A 22 0.10 15.42 8.55
N ARG A 23 -0.37 14.75 7.51
CA ARG A 23 -1.72 14.93 6.95
C ARG A 23 -2.46 13.60 6.84
N GLY A 24 -3.78 13.68 6.74
CA GLY A 24 -4.63 12.52 6.48
C GLY A 24 -4.51 11.42 7.53
N LEU A 25 -4.35 11.82 8.79
CA LEU A 25 -4.20 10.89 9.91
C LEU A 25 -5.44 9.99 10.03
N ARG A 26 -5.23 8.69 9.97
CA ARG A 26 -6.25 7.66 10.20
C ARG A 26 -5.80 6.74 11.31
N TYR A 27 -6.69 6.53 12.26
CA TYR A 27 -6.44 5.75 13.45
C TYR A 27 -7.54 4.68 13.61
N TYR A 28 -7.16 3.50 13.99
CA TYR A 28 -8.06 2.41 14.31
C TYR A 28 -7.62 1.72 15.58
N LEU A 29 -8.57 1.48 16.47
CA LEU A 29 -8.41 0.69 17.68
C LEU A 29 -9.44 -0.43 17.65
N SER A 30 -9.04 -1.65 17.91
CA SER A 30 -9.96 -2.78 18.00
C SER A 30 -10.89 -2.64 19.22
N ARG A 31 -12.04 -3.33 19.19
CA ARG A 31 -13.02 -3.26 20.28
C ARG A 31 -12.48 -3.57 21.66
N ASN A 32 -11.43 -4.38 21.75
CA ASN A 32 -10.81 -4.79 23.02
C ASN A 32 -9.50 -4.04 23.28
N ASP A 33 -9.22 -2.94 22.57
CA ASP A 33 -7.99 -2.15 22.66
C ASP A 33 -6.70 -2.97 22.50
N THR A 34 -6.80 -4.11 21.82
CA THR A 34 -5.68 -5.03 21.65
C THR A 34 -4.87 -4.79 20.39
N ASP A 35 -5.52 -4.26 19.36
CA ASP A 35 -4.88 -4.02 18.07
C ASP A 35 -5.03 -2.56 17.70
N ILE A 36 -3.94 -1.97 17.26
CA ILE A 36 -3.88 -0.61 16.73
C ILE A 36 -3.42 -0.63 15.29
N ALA A 37 -4.04 0.17 14.46
CA ALA A 37 -3.51 0.53 13.16
C ALA A 37 -3.56 2.05 12.99
N PHE A 38 -2.56 2.54 12.31
CA PHE A 38 -2.36 3.94 12.07
C PHE A 38 -1.86 4.14 10.64
N SER A 39 -2.36 5.15 9.97
CA SER A 39 -1.80 5.58 8.70
C SER A 39 -1.86 7.09 8.56
N CYS A 40 -0.86 7.68 7.95
CA CYS A 40 -0.80 9.11 7.64
C CYS A 40 0.02 9.36 6.38
N ASN A 41 -0.07 10.57 5.88
CA ASN A 41 0.82 11.10 4.87
C ASN A 41 1.86 11.97 5.57
N ILE A 42 3.12 11.77 5.23
CA ILE A 42 4.24 12.57 5.72
C ILE A 42 4.64 13.55 4.63
N ILE A 43 4.50 14.84 4.91
CA ILE A 43 4.93 15.89 4.00
C ILE A 43 6.31 16.33 4.43
N GLU A 44 7.29 15.99 3.64
CA GLU A 44 8.67 16.44 3.81
C GLU A 44 8.84 17.78 3.06
N PRO A 45 9.29 18.86 3.71
CA PRO A 45 9.29 20.20 3.12
C PRO A 45 10.10 20.31 1.81
N GLU A 46 11.12 19.50 1.61
CA GLU A 46 12.06 19.72 0.51
C GLU A 46 12.41 18.49 -0.36
N LYS A 47 12.07 17.25 -0.03
CA LYS A 47 12.86 16.14 -0.60
C LYS A 47 12.14 15.00 -1.29
N ARG A 48 10.92 14.64 -0.96
CA ARG A 48 10.33 13.40 -1.51
C ARG A 48 8.94 13.62 -2.08
N THR A 49 8.94 14.34 -3.16
CA THR A 49 7.74 14.44 -3.98
C THR A 49 8.00 13.74 -5.31
N VAL A 50 7.11 12.87 -5.70
CA VAL A 50 7.17 12.23 -7.01
C VAL A 50 6.12 12.88 -7.91
N PRO A 51 6.55 13.47 -9.05
CA PRO A 51 5.59 13.99 -10.00
C PRO A 51 4.78 12.85 -10.60
N PHE A 52 3.49 13.01 -10.61
CA PHE A 52 2.53 12.08 -11.19
C PHE A 52 1.60 12.83 -12.15
N PHE A 53 1.22 12.19 -13.25
CA PHE A 53 0.34 12.80 -14.23
C PHE A 53 -0.95 12.00 -14.32
N ILE A 54 -2.09 12.68 -14.13
CA ILE A 54 -3.42 12.12 -14.39
C ILE A 54 -4.09 13.04 -15.42
N GLU A 55 -4.55 12.49 -16.51
CA GLU A 55 -5.22 13.24 -17.59
C GLU A 55 -4.41 14.48 -18.04
N GLY A 56 -3.09 14.32 -18.14
CA GLY A 56 -2.17 15.41 -18.53
C GLY A 56 -1.89 16.46 -17.46
N LYS A 57 -2.54 16.40 -16.30
CA LYS A 57 -2.27 17.30 -15.18
C LYS A 57 -1.17 16.73 -14.27
N ARG A 58 -0.21 17.57 -13.91
CA ARG A 58 0.85 17.21 -12.99
C ARG A 58 0.34 17.27 -11.55
N PHE A 59 0.47 16.19 -10.84
CA PHE A 59 0.25 16.08 -9.39
C PHE A 59 1.54 15.74 -8.68
N THR A 60 1.54 15.97 -7.37
CA THR A 60 2.64 15.61 -6.49
C THR A 60 2.19 14.50 -5.57
N MET A 61 2.91 13.38 -5.54
CA MET A 61 2.68 12.33 -4.56
C MET A 61 3.60 12.53 -3.36
N HIS A 62 3.06 12.28 -2.19
CA HIS A 62 3.77 12.39 -0.92
C HIS A 62 3.97 11.02 -0.28
N PRO A 63 5.04 10.83 0.50
CA PRO A 63 5.22 9.63 1.31
C PRO A 63 4.00 9.33 2.17
N ALA A 64 3.64 8.06 2.24
CA ALA A 64 2.61 7.55 3.12
C ALA A 64 3.21 6.53 4.08
N PHE A 65 2.89 6.65 5.34
CA PHE A 65 3.35 5.79 6.42
C PHE A 65 2.17 5.13 7.11
N GLY A 66 2.35 3.90 7.53
CA GLY A 66 1.39 3.21 8.36
C GLY A 66 2.05 2.17 9.25
N PHE A 67 1.40 1.79 10.33
CA PHE A 67 1.81 0.64 11.11
C PHE A 67 0.61 -0.13 11.67
N ILE A 68 0.85 -1.39 11.98
CA ILE A 68 -0.05 -2.28 12.70
C ILE A 68 0.72 -2.82 13.90
N ALA A 69 0.14 -2.72 15.08
CA ALA A 69 0.63 -3.36 16.30
C ALA A 69 -0.51 -4.12 17.00
N SER A 70 -0.17 -5.20 17.69
CA SER A 70 -1.16 -6.04 18.36
C SER A 70 -0.65 -6.52 19.71
N ASN A 71 -1.40 -6.23 20.77
CA ASN A 71 -1.19 -6.80 22.11
C ASN A 71 -1.82 -8.19 22.22
N SER A 72 -2.72 -8.55 21.30
CA SER A 72 -3.41 -9.85 21.27
C SER A 72 -2.63 -10.95 20.54
N ARG A 73 -1.41 -10.65 20.09
CA ARG A 73 -0.55 -11.58 19.34
C ARG A 73 -1.09 -11.94 17.93
N ARG A 74 -2.12 -11.26 17.45
CA ARG A 74 -2.73 -11.52 16.14
C ARG A 74 -1.89 -10.99 14.99
N HIS A 75 -1.22 -9.87 15.20
CA HIS A 75 -0.40 -9.21 14.21
C HIS A 75 1.01 -8.96 14.75
N ARG A 76 2.01 -9.15 13.93
CA ARG A 76 3.35 -8.63 14.21
C ARG A 76 3.34 -7.12 14.05
N LEU A 77 4.19 -6.43 14.78
CA LEU A 77 4.48 -5.03 14.49
C LEU A 77 4.95 -4.95 13.03
N THR A 78 4.20 -4.26 12.22
CA THR A 78 4.46 -4.13 10.79
C THR A 78 4.36 -2.68 10.41
N PHE A 79 5.40 -2.17 9.77
CA PHE A 79 5.44 -0.85 9.18
C PHE A 79 5.13 -0.94 7.70
N TYR A 80 4.37 0.03 7.20
CA TYR A 80 3.98 0.14 5.81
C TYR A 80 4.51 1.46 5.26
N SER A 81 5.07 1.39 4.08
CA SER A 81 5.50 2.55 3.29
C SER A 81 4.74 2.58 1.96
N GLY A 82 4.50 3.77 1.47
CA GLY A 82 3.79 3.95 0.23
C GLY A 82 3.72 5.42 -0.17
N TRP A 83 2.78 5.72 -1.05
CA TRP A 83 2.63 7.03 -1.67
C TRP A 83 1.17 7.44 -1.67
N SER A 84 0.91 8.70 -1.40
CA SER A 84 -0.42 9.27 -1.43
C SER A 84 -0.55 10.35 -2.50
N ASP A 85 -1.72 10.42 -3.10
CA ASP A 85 -2.06 11.52 -3.99
C ASP A 85 -2.46 12.79 -3.21
N PRO A 86 -2.62 13.95 -3.87
CA PRO A 86 -3.02 15.19 -3.22
C PRO A 86 -4.39 15.12 -2.51
N ALA A 87 -5.25 14.18 -2.88
CA ALA A 87 -6.51 13.93 -2.20
C ALA A 87 -6.37 13.06 -0.95
N GLY A 88 -5.12 12.72 -0.55
CA GLY A 88 -4.82 11.93 0.64
C GLY A 88 -5.08 10.42 0.48
N ARG A 89 -5.25 9.93 -0.74
CA ARG A 89 -5.43 8.51 -1.01
C ARG A 89 -4.07 7.83 -1.06
N ALA A 90 -3.79 7.01 -0.07
CA ALA A 90 -2.52 6.30 0.03
C ALA A 90 -2.59 4.92 -0.65
N ALA A 91 -1.52 4.58 -1.36
CA ALA A 91 -1.22 3.23 -1.83
C ALA A 91 0.01 2.71 -1.07
N PHE A 92 -0.19 1.73 -0.20
CA PHE A 92 0.89 1.07 0.52
C PHE A 92 1.42 -0.08 -0.34
N VAL A 93 2.70 -0.01 -0.69
CA VAL A 93 3.35 -0.96 -1.60
C VAL A 93 4.58 -1.63 -0.98
N GLY A 94 5.05 -1.14 0.16
CA GLY A 94 6.13 -1.73 0.95
C GLY A 94 5.66 -2.05 2.36
N ALA A 95 6.18 -3.14 2.94
CA ALA A 95 5.96 -3.46 4.33
C ALA A 95 7.20 -4.12 4.95
N LYS A 96 7.49 -3.72 6.19
CA LYS A 96 8.55 -4.34 6.99
C LYS A 96 7.96 -4.88 8.29
N LYS A 97 8.05 -6.18 8.47
CA LYS A 97 7.72 -6.84 9.72
C LYS A 97 8.91 -6.73 10.66
N VAL A 98 8.68 -6.16 11.83
CA VAL A 98 9.72 -5.91 12.83
C VAL A 98 9.42 -6.74 14.08
N GLY A 99 10.45 -7.40 14.61
CA GLY A 99 10.36 -8.12 15.87
C GLY A 99 9.58 -9.44 15.88
N PRO A 100 9.58 -10.12 17.02
CA PRO A 100 8.79 -11.33 17.23
C PRO A 100 7.28 -11.02 17.22
N ARG A 101 6.45 -12.06 17.17
CA ARG A 101 4.96 -11.89 17.28
C ARG A 101 4.49 -11.23 18.58
N TYR A 102 5.38 -11.12 19.53
CA TYR A 102 5.12 -10.63 20.88
C TYR A 102 6.10 -9.52 21.20
N THR A 103 5.62 -8.30 21.08
CA THR A 103 6.40 -7.14 21.48
C THR A 103 5.89 -6.69 22.84
N THR A 104 6.76 -6.64 23.81
CA THR A 104 6.48 -5.92 25.07
C THR A 104 6.44 -4.42 24.76
N HIS A 105 5.82 -3.62 25.63
CA HIS A 105 5.68 -2.18 25.39
C HIS A 105 7.02 -1.43 25.29
N ALA A 106 8.06 -1.93 25.96
CA ALA A 106 9.41 -1.35 25.89
C ALA A 106 10.07 -1.66 24.55
N GLU A 107 10.07 -2.92 24.16
CA GLU A 107 10.61 -3.39 22.89
C GLU A 107 9.92 -2.71 21.69
N GLY A 108 8.61 -2.52 21.76
CA GLY A 108 7.87 -1.88 20.67
C GLY A 108 8.25 -0.42 20.42
N LYS A 109 8.66 0.33 21.44
CA LYS A 109 9.14 1.71 21.27
C LYS A 109 10.50 1.74 20.60
N GLU A 110 11.42 0.89 21.01
CA GLU A 110 12.76 0.77 20.43
C GLU A 110 12.66 0.31 18.96
N GLU A 111 11.80 -0.65 18.68
CA GLU A 111 11.55 -1.12 17.31
C GLU A 111 10.90 -0.05 16.42
N LEU A 112 9.97 0.75 16.96
CA LEU A 112 9.40 1.89 16.24
C LEU A 112 10.48 2.90 15.91
N GLN A 113 11.31 3.26 16.89
CA GLN A 113 12.41 4.21 16.67
C GLN A 113 13.39 3.67 15.63
N ALA A 114 13.81 2.41 15.73
CA ALA A 114 14.68 1.78 14.75
C ALA A 114 14.05 1.71 13.34
N ALA A 115 12.72 1.55 13.25
CA ALA A 115 12.03 1.59 11.96
C ALA A 115 11.95 3.00 11.38
N LEU A 116 11.74 4.01 12.22
CA LEU A 116 11.72 5.41 11.81
C LEU A 116 13.13 5.89 11.40
N GLU A 117 14.19 5.42 12.05
CA GLU A 117 15.58 5.67 11.63
C GLU A 117 15.89 5.09 10.25
N ARG A 118 15.20 4.00 9.87
CA ARG A 118 15.29 3.39 8.53
C ARG A 118 14.20 3.89 7.57
N TRP A 119 13.57 4.99 7.89
CA TRP A 119 12.53 5.58 7.06
C TRP A 119 13.00 5.81 5.62
N ASP A 120 14.22 6.31 5.49
CA ASP A 120 14.83 6.60 4.19
C ASP A 120 14.97 5.35 3.32
N ASP A 121 15.41 4.23 3.89
CA ASP A 121 15.52 2.95 3.20
C ASP A 121 14.14 2.43 2.79
N MET A 122 13.18 2.47 3.71
CA MET A 122 11.81 2.02 3.43
C MET A 122 11.16 2.84 2.31
N MET A 123 11.41 4.14 2.27
CA MET A 123 10.89 5.00 1.21
C MET A 123 11.58 4.75 -0.12
N SER A 124 12.89 4.48 -0.12
CA SER A 124 13.65 4.09 -1.31
C SER A 124 13.08 2.79 -1.90
N ASP A 125 12.91 1.74 -1.09
CA ASP A 125 12.33 0.47 -1.51
C ASP A 125 10.92 0.66 -2.10
N SER A 126 10.07 1.45 -1.43
CA SER A 126 8.71 1.72 -1.92
C SER A 126 8.69 2.55 -3.21
N LEU A 127 9.69 3.40 -3.43
CA LEU A 127 9.86 4.16 -4.66
C LEU A 127 10.24 3.24 -5.83
N GLU A 128 11.13 2.27 -5.61
CA GLU A 128 11.48 1.27 -6.61
C GLU A 128 10.27 0.42 -7.01
N ILE A 129 9.48 -0.03 -6.04
CA ILE A 129 8.24 -0.76 -6.27
C ILE A 129 7.25 0.09 -7.08
N MET A 130 7.04 1.34 -6.69
CA MET A 130 6.16 2.25 -7.40
C MET A 130 6.64 2.48 -8.84
N ASN A 131 7.93 2.69 -9.06
CA ASN A 131 8.51 2.89 -10.39
C ASN A 131 8.35 1.62 -11.25
N SER A 132 8.54 0.45 -10.68
CA SER A 132 8.29 -0.83 -11.36
C SER A 132 6.82 -0.94 -11.80
N LEU A 133 5.87 -0.58 -10.95
CA LEU A 133 4.45 -0.56 -11.28
C LEU A 133 4.12 0.50 -12.35
N ARG A 134 4.75 1.68 -12.33
CA ARG A 134 4.54 2.76 -13.30
C ARG A 134 5.06 2.41 -14.70
N THR A 135 6.13 1.65 -14.79
CA THR A 135 6.71 1.22 -16.07
C THR A 135 6.02 -0.02 -16.64
N MET A 136 5.29 -0.76 -15.81
CA MET A 136 4.58 -1.97 -16.22
C MET A 136 3.32 -1.61 -17.00
N ARG A 137 3.34 -1.81 -18.32
CA ARG A 137 2.18 -1.66 -19.20
C ARG A 137 1.27 -2.88 -19.11
N LEU A 138 -0.02 -2.66 -18.91
CA LEU A 138 -1.01 -3.72 -18.77
C LEU A 138 -1.92 -3.77 -19.99
N SER A 139 -2.08 -4.96 -20.56
CA SER A 139 -3.14 -5.22 -21.53
C SER A 139 -4.48 -5.49 -20.82
N ASN A 140 -5.61 -5.28 -21.47
CA ASN A 140 -6.93 -5.56 -20.92
C ASN A 140 -7.03 -6.98 -20.36
N ARG A 141 -6.55 -7.98 -21.11
CA ARG A 141 -6.53 -9.37 -20.66
C ARG A 141 -5.72 -9.58 -19.37
N LYS A 142 -4.62 -8.85 -19.22
CA LYS A 142 -3.79 -8.93 -18.02
C LYS A 142 -4.49 -8.26 -16.83
N ILE A 143 -5.19 -7.16 -17.07
CA ILE A 143 -6.00 -6.48 -16.07
C ILE A 143 -7.12 -7.41 -15.58
N ASP A 144 -7.87 -8.02 -16.49
CA ASP A 144 -8.93 -8.98 -16.14
C ASP A 144 -8.39 -10.11 -15.27
N PHE A 145 -7.25 -10.69 -15.66
CA PHE A 145 -6.61 -11.75 -14.89
C PHE A 145 -6.22 -11.30 -13.48
N ILE A 146 -5.55 -10.14 -13.35
CA ILE A 146 -5.15 -9.59 -12.06
C ILE A 146 -6.37 -9.39 -11.15
N LEU A 147 -7.46 -8.84 -11.67
CA LEU A 147 -8.67 -8.57 -10.88
C LEU A 147 -9.39 -9.86 -10.46
N ILE A 148 -9.40 -10.88 -11.32
CA ILE A 148 -9.93 -12.21 -10.98
C ILE A 148 -9.09 -12.84 -9.86
N GLU A 149 -7.76 -12.84 -10.01
CA GLU A 149 -6.87 -13.40 -8.99
C GLU A 149 -6.97 -12.63 -7.65
N ALA A 150 -7.08 -11.30 -7.69
CA ALA A 150 -7.30 -10.51 -6.49
C ALA A 150 -8.60 -10.89 -5.75
N ALA A 151 -9.66 -11.24 -6.48
CA ALA A 151 -10.90 -11.73 -5.88
C ALA A 151 -10.73 -13.15 -5.33
N ASN A 152 -10.04 -14.05 -6.05
CA ASN A 152 -9.73 -15.42 -5.63
C ASN A 152 -8.87 -15.45 -4.37
N GLU A 153 -7.86 -14.59 -4.28
CA GLU A 153 -7.01 -14.40 -3.10
C GLU A 153 -7.72 -13.63 -1.96
N ARG A 154 -8.99 -13.29 -2.14
CA ARG A 154 -9.83 -12.57 -1.16
C ARG A 154 -9.28 -11.21 -0.76
N LEU A 155 -8.49 -10.59 -1.60
CA LEU A 155 -8.03 -9.22 -1.38
C LEU A 155 -9.21 -8.25 -1.38
N SER A 156 -10.21 -8.48 -2.24
CA SER A 156 -11.48 -7.75 -2.19
C SER A 156 -12.60 -8.53 -2.87
N PRO A 157 -13.87 -8.31 -2.52
CA PRO A 157 -14.99 -8.95 -3.19
C PRO A 157 -15.05 -8.60 -4.69
N TRP A 158 -15.50 -9.57 -5.50
CA TRP A 158 -15.62 -9.40 -6.95
C TRP A 158 -16.39 -8.14 -7.36
N GLY A 159 -17.48 -7.80 -6.68
CA GLY A 159 -18.23 -6.58 -7.00
C GLY A 159 -17.42 -5.26 -6.87
N ARG A 160 -16.36 -5.24 -6.05
CA ARG A 160 -15.41 -4.12 -6.02
C ARG A 160 -14.41 -4.20 -7.16
N MET A 161 -13.93 -5.40 -7.50
CA MET A 161 -13.03 -5.61 -8.63
C MET A 161 -13.70 -5.23 -9.96
N ALA A 162 -14.96 -5.57 -10.12
CA ALA A 162 -15.75 -5.16 -11.28
C ALA A 162 -15.85 -3.63 -11.43
N ARG A 163 -15.96 -2.88 -10.33
CA ARG A 163 -15.94 -1.41 -10.37
C ARG A 163 -14.55 -0.86 -10.77
N VAL A 164 -13.47 -1.49 -10.28
CA VAL A 164 -12.11 -1.15 -10.72
C VAL A 164 -11.98 -1.37 -12.22
N LEU A 165 -12.42 -2.53 -12.71
CA LEU A 165 -12.39 -2.85 -14.14
C LEU A 165 -13.17 -1.81 -14.97
N GLN A 166 -14.41 -1.52 -14.60
CA GLN A 166 -15.25 -0.54 -15.28
C GLN A 166 -14.58 0.84 -15.35
N LYS A 167 -13.96 1.26 -14.24
CA LYS A 167 -13.27 2.54 -14.19
C LYS A 167 -12.03 2.56 -15.05
N ILE A 168 -11.21 1.51 -14.99
CA ILE A 168 -10.00 1.38 -15.80
C ILE A 168 -10.32 1.34 -17.30
N GLN A 169 -11.39 0.67 -17.71
CA GLN A 169 -11.84 0.63 -19.09
C GLN A 169 -12.27 2.01 -19.65
N SER A 170 -12.59 2.97 -18.77
CA SER A 170 -12.89 4.34 -19.17
C SER A 170 -11.63 5.22 -19.33
N TYR A 171 -10.44 4.69 -19.08
CA TYR A 171 -9.20 5.44 -19.26
C TYR A 171 -8.79 5.45 -20.73
N GLU A 172 -8.38 6.61 -21.19
CA GLU A 172 -7.75 6.76 -22.50
C GLU A 172 -6.24 6.55 -22.38
N GLY A 173 -5.67 5.72 -23.25
CA GLY A 173 -4.24 5.50 -23.33
C GLY A 173 -3.73 4.21 -22.67
N ILE A 174 -2.46 4.23 -22.28
CA ILE A 174 -1.76 3.06 -21.73
C ILE A 174 -2.00 3.00 -20.22
N ILE A 175 -2.55 1.89 -19.78
CA ILE A 175 -2.76 1.62 -18.36
C ILE A 175 -1.51 0.97 -17.77
N THR A 176 -1.06 1.47 -16.63
CA THR A 176 0.09 0.92 -15.90
C THR A 176 -0.36 0.13 -14.67
N GLY A 177 0.57 -0.65 -14.11
CA GLY A 177 0.34 -1.32 -12.83
C GLY A 177 0.02 -0.34 -11.71
N TRP A 178 0.63 0.85 -11.74
CA TRP A 178 0.36 1.90 -10.76
C TRP A 178 -1.04 2.47 -10.87
N ASP A 179 -1.55 2.72 -12.08
CA ASP A 179 -2.92 3.18 -12.29
C ASP A 179 -3.93 2.19 -11.69
N LEU A 180 -3.66 0.90 -11.87
CA LEU A 180 -4.50 -0.16 -11.32
C LEU A 180 -4.47 -0.19 -9.78
N VAL A 181 -3.30 -0.02 -9.15
CA VAL A 181 -3.17 0.10 -7.70
C VAL A 181 -3.94 1.33 -7.18
N MET A 182 -3.82 2.47 -7.84
CA MET A 182 -4.49 3.70 -7.45
C MET A 182 -6.02 3.59 -7.59
N GLU A 183 -6.53 2.96 -8.64
CA GLU A 183 -7.98 2.70 -8.74
C GLU A 183 -8.47 1.72 -7.66
N PHE A 184 -7.69 0.67 -7.40
CA PHE A 184 -8.02 -0.25 -6.32
C PHE A 184 -8.04 0.45 -4.95
N SER A 185 -7.10 1.37 -4.69
CA SER A 185 -7.03 2.12 -3.43
C SER A 185 -8.33 2.89 -3.12
N LYS A 186 -8.98 3.43 -4.14
CA LYS A 186 -10.27 4.13 -4.01
C LYS A 186 -11.38 3.21 -3.48
N THR A 187 -11.32 1.93 -3.83
CA THR A 187 -12.35 0.95 -3.42
C THR A 187 -12.18 0.47 -1.99
N VAL A 188 -10.98 0.55 -1.43
CA VAL A 188 -10.65 0.08 -0.09
C VAL A 188 -10.47 1.19 0.95
N ILE A 189 -10.56 2.46 0.54
CA ILE A 189 -10.32 3.63 1.40
C ILE A 189 -11.24 3.65 2.65
N MET A 190 -12.45 3.13 2.54
CA MET A 190 -13.42 3.08 3.63
C MET A 190 -13.18 1.87 4.57
N ASN A 191 -12.27 0.97 4.24
CA ASN A 191 -11.95 -0.15 5.12
C ASN A 191 -11.14 0.35 6.33
N PRO A 192 -11.19 -0.37 7.48
CA PRO A 192 -10.27 -0.10 8.58
C PRO A 192 -8.81 -0.11 8.11
N PRO A 193 -7.94 0.76 8.64
CA PRO A 193 -6.55 0.89 8.18
C PRO A 193 -5.78 -0.43 8.10
N ILE A 194 -5.95 -1.33 9.08
CA ILE A 194 -5.34 -2.67 9.06
C ILE A 194 -5.69 -3.42 7.77
N LYS A 195 -6.97 -3.46 7.45
CA LYS A 195 -7.46 -4.17 6.26
C LYS A 195 -7.02 -3.48 4.99
N GLN A 196 -7.10 -2.15 4.96
CA GLN A 196 -6.71 -1.34 3.80
C GLN A 196 -5.23 -1.55 3.45
N MET A 197 -4.33 -1.41 4.43
CA MET A 197 -2.89 -1.56 4.21
C MET A 197 -2.52 -2.95 3.68
N ASN A 198 -3.06 -4.00 4.30
CA ASN A 198 -2.82 -5.38 3.85
C ASN A 198 -3.38 -5.65 2.45
N GLN A 199 -4.56 -5.12 2.12
CA GLN A 199 -5.17 -5.29 0.79
C GLN A 199 -4.34 -4.58 -0.29
N LEU A 200 -3.89 -3.35 -0.03
CA LEU A 200 -3.07 -2.59 -0.98
C LEU A 200 -1.72 -3.23 -1.22
N LEU A 201 -1.05 -3.67 -0.14
CA LEU A 201 0.21 -4.40 -0.25
C LEU A 201 0.04 -5.68 -1.06
N GLY A 202 -0.91 -6.54 -0.68
CA GLY A 202 -1.15 -7.79 -1.40
C GLY A 202 -1.55 -7.58 -2.86
N PHE A 203 -2.27 -6.51 -3.17
CA PHE A 203 -2.63 -6.19 -4.55
C PHE A 203 -1.41 -5.73 -5.37
N ALA A 204 -0.53 -4.91 -4.81
CA ALA A 204 0.72 -4.52 -5.46
C ALA A 204 1.65 -5.73 -5.67
N GLU A 205 1.79 -6.59 -4.65
CA GLU A 205 2.56 -7.83 -4.73
C GLU A 205 1.99 -8.78 -5.81
N LEU A 206 0.67 -8.90 -5.91
CA LEU A 206 0.01 -9.70 -6.94
C LEU A 206 0.35 -9.19 -8.34
N ILE A 207 0.26 -7.88 -8.60
CA ILE A 207 0.59 -7.28 -9.90
C ILE A 207 2.06 -7.57 -10.28
N LEU A 208 2.97 -7.48 -9.31
CA LEU A 208 4.41 -7.70 -9.52
C LEU A 208 4.80 -9.18 -9.57
N SER A 209 3.93 -10.09 -9.11
CA SER A 209 4.22 -11.51 -9.03
C SER A 209 4.43 -12.15 -10.42
N GLU A 210 5.18 -13.24 -10.46
CA GLU A 210 5.34 -14.04 -11.67
C GLU A 210 4.03 -14.67 -12.17
N LYS A 211 3.04 -14.86 -11.29
CA LYS A 211 1.69 -15.30 -11.68
C LYS A 211 1.08 -14.35 -12.71
N CYS A 212 1.33 -13.05 -12.56
CA CYS A 212 0.89 -12.03 -13.53
C CYS A 212 1.85 -11.87 -14.71
N ARG A 213 3.04 -12.46 -14.66
CA ARG A 213 3.91 -12.66 -15.81
C ARG A 213 3.44 -13.88 -16.59
N ILE A 214 2.20 -13.87 -17.08
CA ILE A 214 1.73 -14.93 -17.97
C ILE A 214 2.73 -15.03 -19.11
N LYS A 215 3.55 -16.06 -19.08
CA LYS A 215 4.27 -16.51 -20.25
C LYS A 215 3.20 -16.93 -21.24
N PHE A 216 2.88 -16.07 -22.19
CA PHE A 216 2.13 -16.44 -23.39
C PHE A 216 3.01 -17.38 -24.24
N THR A 217 3.38 -18.53 -23.70
CA THR A 217 4.00 -19.62 -24.41
C THR A 217 2.92 -20.67 -24.60
N ARG A 218 2.31 -20.59 -25.71
CA ARG A 218 1.64 -21.52 -26.61
C ARG A 218 0.32 -20.95 -27.09
N ARG A 219 0.35 -20.34 -28.25
CA ARG A 219 -0.80 -20.51 -29.15
C ARG A 219 -0.99 -22.03 -29.30
N PRO A 220 -2.16 -22.60 -29.03
CA PRO A 220 -2.41 -23.95 -29.53
C PRO A 220 -2.17 -23.88 -31.01
N LYS A 221 -1.30 -24.75 -31.52
CA LYS A 221 -1.18 -24.94 -32.98
C LYS A 221 -2.54 -25.36 -33.46
N ILE A 222 -3.03 -24.68 -34.50
CA ILE A 222 -4.32 -24.97 -35.13
C ILE A 222 -4.33 -26.38 -35.79
N ASP A 223 -3.20 -27.08 -35.72
CA ASP A 223 -2.99 -28.41 -36.35
C ASP A 223 -3.47 -29.61 -35.51
N ASP A 224 -4.02 -29.39 -34.29
CA ASP A 224 -4.52 -30.47 -33.42
C ASP A 224 -6.06 -30.60 -33.42
N ILE A 225 -6.76 -30.07 -34.46
CA ILE A 225 -8.17 -30.33 -34.69
C ILE A 225 -8.27 -31.06 -36.02
N GLY A 226 -8.01 -32.36 -35.98
CA GLY A 226 -8.31 -33.34 -37.00
C GLY A 226 -9.37 -34.29 -36.48
#